data_58732de76587b771701c747a605465ed
#
_entry.id   58732de76587b771701c747a605465ed
#
_cell.length_a   1.000
_cell.length_b   1.000
_cell.length_c   1.000
_cell.angle_alpha   90.00
_cell.angle_beta   90.00
_cell.angle_gamma   90.00
#
_symmetry.space_group_name_H-M   'P 1'
#
loop_
_entity.id
_entity.type
_entity.pdbx_description
1 polymer ?
#
loop_
_entity_poly.entity_id
_entity_poly.type
_entity_poly.pdbx_seq_one_letter_code
_entity_poly.pdbx_strand_id
1 'polypeptide(L)'
;FAPGTEDVSTPTTLQKQWIAFRAKVIHDFMEKAAAKVHSVNPDIRFGAYVGAWYSTYYTSGVNWASPKYDPAAAGYSWASKDYKEYGYADHCDFMFIGAYAAATSIWGKNEWTMQGFCSKAREKFKGDVPFAGGPDVGNPTGFQNGGQAAIMPDIVDACINAADGFFVFD
;
A
#
# COMPACT_ATOMS: atom_id res chain seq x y z
N PHE A 1 19.43 -12.37 9.87
CA PHE A 1 18.26 -12.10 9.04
C PHE A 1 18.73 -11.59 7.67
N ALA A 2 18.77 -12.45 6.68
CA ALA A 2 18.99 -11.99 5.31
C ALA A 2 17.62 -11.57 4.74
N PRO A 3 17.44 -10.34 4.25
CA PRO A 3 16.19 -9.90 3.64
C PRO A 3 15.77 -10.86 2.51
N GLY A 4 14.52 -11.30 2.53
CA GLY A 4 13.96 -12.21 1.53
C GLY A 4 14.16 -13.70 1.80
N THR A 5 14.71 -14.07 2.95
CA THR A 5 14.86 -15.48 3.38
C THR A 5 13.92 -15.87 4.51
N GLU A 6 13.05 -14.95 4.92
CA GLU A 6 12.08 -15.16 6.00
C GLU A 6 10.99 -16.13 5.55
N ASP A 7 10.89 -17.28 6.18
CA ASP A 7 9.69 -18.10 6.09
C ASP A 7 8.56 -17.43 6.90
N VAL A 8 7.68 -16.76 6.20
CA VAL A 8 6.53 -16.07 6.81
C VAL A 8 5.31 -16.95 6.95
N SER A 9 5.36 -18.19 6.49
CA SER A 9 4.30 -19.17 6.71
C SER A 9 4.26 -19.60 8.19
N THR A 10 5.43 -19.70 8.81
CA THR A 10 5.61 -20.06 10.22
C THR A 10 6.61 -19.15 10.94
N PRO A 11 6.37 -17.84 11.01
CA PRO A 11 7.33 -16.90 11.57
C PRO A 11 7.51 -17.08 13.06
N THR A 12 8.75 -17.01 13.52
CA THR A 12 9.09 -17.02 14.94
C THR A 12 8.64 -15.72 15.62
N THR A 13 8.54 -15.72 16.94
CA THR A 13 8.26 -14.52 17.72
C THR A 13 9.26 -13.40 17.43
N LEU A 14 10.55 -13.72 17.32
CA LEU A 14 11.60 -12.74 17.03
C LEU A 14 11.44 -12.13 15.62
N GLN A 15 11.03 -12.93 14.64
CA GLN A 15 10.75 -12.45 13.29
C GLN A 15 9.59 -11.44 13.29
N LYS A 16 8.48 -11.75 13.98
CA LYS A 16 7.35 -10.82 14.13
C LYS A 16 7.75 -9.53 14.83
N GLN A 17 8.56 -9.62 15.89
CA GLN A 17 9.08 -8.44 16.60
C GLN A 17 9.96 -7.58 15.71
N TRP A 18 10.81 -8.19 14.88
CA TRP A 18 11.66 -7.48 13.93
C TRP A 18 10.83 -6.77 12.84
N ILE A 19 9.81 -7.44 12.30
CA ILE A 19 8.88 -6.85 11.32
C ILE A 19 8.15 -5.65 11.96
N ALA A 20 7.63 -5.80 13.17
CA ALA A 20 6.96 -4.74 13.92
C ALA A 20 7.89 -3.57 14.25
N PHE A 21 9.11 -3.85 14.67
CA PHE A 21 10.13 -2.81 14.95
C PHE A 21 10.42 -1.95 13.71
N ARG A 22 10.59 -2.58 12.55
CA ARG A 22 10.83 -1.84 11.30
C ARG A 22 9.64 -0.93 10.93
N ALA A 23 8.43 -1.46 11.03
CA ALA A 23 7.22 -0.70 10.78
C ALA A 23 7.09 0.49 11.75
N LYS A 24 7.43 0.28 13.04
CA LYS A 24 7.45 1.35 14.04
C LYS A 24 8.41 2.48 13.66
N VAL A 25 9.60 2.17 13.19
CA VAL A 25 10.59 3.20 12.78
C VAL A 25 10.03 4.10 11.68
N ILE A 26 9.35 3.51 10.70
CA ILE A 26 8.73 4.28 9.62
C ILE A 26 7.51 5.05 10.12
N HIS A 27 6.66 4.43 10.95
CA HIS A 27 5.53 5.11 11.58
C HIS A 27 5.97 6.36 12.36
N ASP A 28 6.95 6.22 13.26
CA ASP A 28 7.48 7.34 14.07
C ASP A 28 8.06 8.46 13.20
N PHE A 29 8.64 8.11 12.04
CA PHE A 29 9.10 9.08 11.06
C PHE A 29 7.94 9.81 10.40
N MET A 30 6.92 9.09 9.92
CA MET A 30 5.77 9.67 9.23
C MET A 30 4.98 10.62 10.13
N GLU A 31 4.73 10.21 11.38
CA GLU A 31 4.10 11.06 12.40
C GLU A 31 4.86 12.39 12.57
N LYS A 32 6.17 12.32 12.81
CA LYS A 32 7.02 13.51 13.02
C LYS A 32 7.12 14.37 11.77
N ALA A 33 7.24 13.76 10.59
CA ALA A 33 7.35 14.47 9.33
C ALA A 33 6.04 15.23 9.01
N ALA A 34 4.89 14.58 9.14
CA ALA A 34 3.59 15.21 8.96
C ALA A 34 3.40 16.39 9.94
N ALA A 35 3.64 16.17 11.23
CA ALA A 35 3.56 17.20 12.25
C ALA A 35 4.50 18.38 11.93
N LYS A 36 5.73 18.10 11.47
CA LYS A 36 6.69 19.15 11.10
C LYS A 36 6.26 19.95 9.88
N VAL A 37 5.77 19.30 8.84
CA VAL A 37 5.26 19.96 7.63
C VAL A 37 4.11 20.90 7.99
N HIS A 38 3.10 20.40 8.70
CA HIS A 38 1.93 21.19 9.09
C HIS A 38 2.26 22.31 10.09
N SER A 39 3.29 22.13 10.92
CA SER A 39 3.76 23.21 11.82
C SER A 39 4.40 24.38 11.06
N VAL A 40 4.94 24.15 9.87
CA VAL A 40 5.54 25.20 9.03
C VAL A 40 4.46 25.85 8.15
N ASN A 41 3.61 25.04 7.53
CA ASN A 41 2.49 25.52 6.75
C ASN A 41 1.36 24.49 6.77
N PRO A 42 0.24 24.76 7.44
CA PRO A 42 -0.89 23.83 7.56
C PRO A 42 -1.61 23.57 6.24
N ASP A 43 -1.42 24.41 5.21
CA ASP A 43 -2.06 24.23 3.90
C ASP A 43 -1.30 23.27 3.00
N ILE A 44 -0.06 22.90 3.37
CA ILE A 44 0.72 21.89 2.62
C ILE A 44 0.20 20.51 2.97
N ARG A 45 -0.19 19.76 1.95
CA ARG A 45 -0.58 18.36 2.12
C ARG A 45 0.64 17.45 2.16
N PHE A 46 0.66 16.58 3.16
CA PHE A 46 1.67 15.55 3.34
C PHE A 46 1.08 14.18 2.99
N GLY A 47 1.78 13.42 2.17
CA GLY A 47 1.29 12.09 1.76
C GLY A 47 2.41 11.14 1.40
N ALA A 48 2.06 9.91 1.08
CA ALA A 48 3.01 8.89 0.70
C ALA A 48 2.55 8.15 -0.56
N TYR A 49 3.55 7.64 -1.29
CA TYR A 49 3.39 6.70 -2.37
C TYR A 49 3.86 5.32 -1.91
N VAL A 50 3.03 4.29 -2.11
CA VAL A 50 3.35 2.91 -1.72
C VAL A 50 2.83 1.90 -2.73
N GLY A 51 3.42 0.71 -2.75
CA GLY A 51 2.89 -0.41 -3.52
C GLY A 51 1.68 -1.04 -2.85
N ALA A 52 0.72 -1.46 -3.66
CA ALA A 52 -0.54 -2.00 -3.18
C ALA A 52 -0.45 -3.44 -2.62
N TRP A 53 0.64 -4.15 -2.84
CA TRP A 53 0.86 -5.54 -2.41
C TRP A 53 1.15 -5.64 -0.91
N TYR A 54 0.15 -5.32 -0.10
CA TYR A 54 0.25 -5.29 1.36
C TYR A 54 0.71 -6.61 1.97
N SER A 55 0.27 -7.73 1.40
CA SER A 55 0.58 -9.08 1.89
C SER A 55 2.07 -9.35 2.02
N THR A 56 2.90 -8.69 1.22
CA THR A 56 4.37 -8.83 1.21
C THR A 56 5.10 -7.52 1.52
N TYR A 57 4.39 -6.41 1.76
CA TYR A 57 5.00 -5.09 1.95
C TYR A 57 5.79 -4.97 3.26
N TYR A 58 5.52 -5.86 4.23
CA TYR A 58 6.33 -5.98 5.45
C TYR A 58 7.82 -6.20 5.14
N THR A 59 8.18 -6.77 3.98
CA THR A 59 9.58 -6.94 3.54
C THR A 59 10.30 -5.62 3.36
N SER A 60 9.58 -4.55 3.02
CA SER A 60 10.09 -3.17 2.96
C SER A 60 10.15 -2.48 4.33
N GLY A 61 9.65 -3.13 5.39
CA GLY A 61 9.60 -2.55 6.73
C GLY A 61 8.53 -1.47 6.90
N VAL A 62 7.45 -1.56 6.14
CA VAL A 62 6.41 -0.51 6.07
C VAL A 62 5.05 -1.09 6.37
N ASN A 63 4.30 -0.44 7.27
CA ASN A 63 2.87 -0.65 7.44
C ASN A 63 2.11 0.62 7.01
N TRP A 64 1.68 0.64 5.75
CA TRP A 64 0.97 1.79 5.19
C TRP A 64 -0.54 1.78 5.48
N ALA A 65 -1.05 0.80 6.22
CA ALA A 65 -2.46 0.74 6.59
C ALA A 65 -2.83 1.77 7.67
N SER A 66 -4.12 1.95 7.90
CA SER A 66 -4.63 2.61 9.10
C SER A 66 -4.35 1.76 10.35
N PRO A 67 -4.11 2.37 11.53
CA PRO A 67 -4.03 1.63 12.78
C PRO A 67 -5.35 0.95 13.19
N LYS A 68 -6.48 1.30 12.53
CA LYS A 68 -7.77 0.61 12.68
C LYS A 68 -7.84 -0.73 11.96
N TYR A 69 -6.91 -1.00 11.03
CA TYR A 69 -6.81 -2.28 10.35
C TYR A 69 -5.89 -3.22 11.11
N ASP A 70 -6.41 -4.39 11.49
CA ASP A 70 -5.64 -5.41 12.23
C ASP A 70 -5.19 -6.54 11.29
N PRO A 71 -3.93 -6.52 10.82
CA PRO A 71 -3.43 -7.57 9.93
C PRO A 71 -3.30 -8.92 10.62
N ALA A 72 -3.04 -8.97 11.92
CA ALA A 72 -3.00 -10.25 12.64
C ALA A 72 -4.39 -10.90 12.70
N ALA A 73 -5.43 -10.12 12.98
CA ALA A 73 -6.81 -10.59 12.93
C ALA A 73 -7.28 -10.93 11.51
N ALA A 74 -6.73 -10.26 10.50
CA ALA A 74 -7.00 -10.55 9.08
C ALA A 74 -6.27 -11.80 8.56
N GLY A 75 -5.48 -12.49 9.40
CA GLY A 75 -4.83 -13.76 9.07
C GLY A 75 -3.41 -13.67 8.50
N TYR A 76 -2.79 -12.49 8.52
CA TYR A 76 -1.38 -12.37 8.14
C TYR A 76 -0.48 -12.97 9.22
N SER A 77 0.09 -14.14 8.95
CA SER A 77 0.90 -14.92 9.89
C SER A 77 2.14 -14.17 10.40
N TRP A 78 2.70 -13.29 9.58
CA TRP A 78 3.87 -12.48 9.90
C TRP A 78 3.58 -11.31 10.84
N ALA A 79 2.32 -10.89 10.98
CA ALA A 79 1.96 -9.77 11.84
C ALA A 79 1.94 -10.18 13.32
N SER A 80 2.54 -9.38 14.18
CA SER A 80 2.32 -9.42 15.63
C SER A 80 1.02 -8.70 15.99
N LYS A 81 0.51 -8.90 17.21
CA LYS A 81 -0.73 -8.27 17.67
C LYS A 81 -0.67 -6.74 17.71
N ASP A 82 0.52 -6.21 17.98
CA ASP A 82 0.81 -4.78 18.05
C ASP A 82 1.18 -4.16 16.71
N TYR A 83 1.36 -4.96 15.64
CA TYR A 83 1.77 -4.45 14.33
C TYR A 83 0.81 -3.39 13.77
N LYS A 84 -0.49 -3.48 14.05
CA LYS A 84 -1.48 -2.49 13.63
C LYS A 84 -1.20 -1.08 14.16
N GLU A 85 -0.62 -0.97 15.36
CA GLU A 85 -0.30 0.31 16.00
C GLU A 85 0.73 1.12 15.20
N TYR A 86 1.46 0.46 14.30
CA TYR A 86 2.50 1.06 13.45
C TYR A 86 2.00 1.33 12.02
N GLY A 87 0.70 1.30 11.79
CA GLY A 87 0.08 1.85 10.61
C GLY A 87 0.14 3.37 10.61
N TYR A 88 0.39 4.00 9.45
CA TYR A 88 0.59 5.46 9.40
C TYR A 88 -0.35 6.20 8.45
N ALA A 89 -1.36 5.54 7.91
CA ALA A 89 -2.28 6.18 6.97
C ALA A 89 -2.97 7.42 7.54
N ASP A 90 -3.28 7.42 8.85
CA ASP A 90 -3.91 8.51 9.56
C ASP A 90 -3.00 9.73 9.80
N HIS A 91 -1.70 9.61 9.54
CA HIS A 91 -0.75 10.73 9.53
C HIS A 91 -0.63 11.40 8.15
N CYS A 92 -1.29 10.86 7.12
CA CYS A 92 -1.23 11.36 5.75
C CYS A 92 -2.51 12.10 5.37
N ASP A 93 -2.39 13.18 4.58
CA ASP A 93 -3.52 13.89 3.98
C ASP A 93 -4.02 13.22 2.70
N PHE A 94 -3.16 12.42 2.06
CA PHE A 94 -3.49 11.59 0.89
C PHE A 94 -2.49 10.43 0.74
N MET A 95 -2.88 9.41 -0.03
CA MET A 95 -2.01 8.30 -0.40
C MET A 95 -2.05 8.03 -1.90
N PHE A 96 -0.92 7.63 -2.47
CA PHE A 96 -0.85 7.05 -3.81
C PHE A 96 -0.53 5.56 -3.70
N ILE A 97 -1.37 4.74 -4.34
CA ILE A 97 -1.27 3.28 -4.29
C ILE A 97 -0.92 2.75 -5.67
N GLY A 98 0.30 2.22 -5.82
CA GLY A 98 0.74 1.57 -7.04
C GLY A 98 0.03 0.22 -7.26
N ALA A 99 -0.95 0.20 -8.14
CA ALA A 99 -1.73 -0.99 -8.48
C ALA A 99 -1.07 -1.78 -9.63
N TYR A 100 0.17 -2.23 -9.42
CA TYR A 100 1.05 -2.80 -10.44
C TYR A 100 0.75 -4.28 -10.70
N ALA A 101 -0.41 -4.55 -11.27
CA ALA A 101 -0.75 -5.86 -11.79
C ALA A 101 -0.40 -5.99 -13.27
N ALA A 102 -0.35 -7.22 -13.78
CA ALA A 102 -0.16 -7.44 -15.22
C ALA A 102 -1.31 -6.83 -16.03
N ALA A 103 -1.03 -6.41 -17.27
CA ALA A 103 -2.01 -5.82 -18.19
C ALA A 103 -3.25 -6.72 -18.45
N THR A 104 -3.12 -8.01 -18.24
CA THR A 104 -4.20 -9.00 -18.34
C THR A 104 -4.99 -9.19 -17.04
N SER A 105 -4.59 -8.51 -15.97
CA SER A 105 -5.14 -8.65 -14.62
C SER A 105 -5.73 -7.33 -14.13
N ILE A 106 -6.63 -6.73 -14.91
CA ILE A 106 -7.23 -5.42 -14.63
C ILE A 106 -8.35 -5.56 -13.59
N TRP A 107 -9.33 -6.42 -13.87
CA TRP A 107 -10.55 -6.57 -13.08
C TRP A 107 -10.47 -7.72 -12.09
N GLY A 108 -11.05 -7.56 -10.92
CA GLY A 108 -11.18 -8.62 -9.93
C GLY A 108 -11.10 -8.11 -8.49
N LYS A 109 -11.26 -9.05 -7.55
CA LYS A 109 -11.23 -8.78 -6.10
C LYS A 109 -9.91 -9.21 -5.44
N ASN A 110 -9.06 -9.90 -6.17
CA ASN A 110 -7.78 -10.41 -5.68
C ASN A 110 -6.75 -9.28 -5.63
N GLU A 111 -5.84 -9.35 -4.68
CA GLU A 111 -4.77 -8.38 -4.48
C GLU A 111 -3.93 -8.14 -5.76
N TRP A 112 -3.75 -9.17 -6.59
CA TRP A 112 -2.95 -9.07 -7.81
C TRP A 112 -3.76 -8.71 -9.08
N THR A 113 -4.87 -8.02 -8.92
CA THR A 113 -5.56 -7.31 -10.01
C THR A 113 -5.55 -5.80 -9.72
N MET A 114 -5.61 -4.94 -10.73
CA MET A 114 -5.55 -3.48 -10.54
C MET A 114 -6.73 -3.00 -9.66
N GLN A 115 -7.94 -3.43 -9.99
CA GLN A 115 -9.13 -3.14 -9.18
C GLN A 115 -9.03 -3.73 -7.77
N GLY A 116 -8.53 -4.96 -7.65
CA GLY A 116 -8.40 -5.66 -6.37
C GLY A 116 -7.37 -4.99 -5.47
N PHE A 117 -6.25 -4.52 -6.00
CA PHE A 117 -5.27 -3.73 -5.27
C PHE A 117 -5.90 -2.49 -4.64
N CYS A 118 -6.65 -1.70 -5.44
CA CYS A 118 -7.33 -0.50 -4.94
C CYS A 118 -8.41 -0.83 -3.90
N SER A 119 -9.22 -1.87 -4.15
CA SER A 119 -10.26 -2.32 -3.21
C SER A 119 -9.67 -2.78 -1.88
N LYS A 120 -8.55 -3.50 -1.93
CA LYS A 120 -7.83 -3.94 -0.73
C LYS A 120 -7.14 -2.81 0.00
N ALA A 121 -6.65 -1.78 -0.72
CA ALA A 121 -6.14 -0.57 -0.09
C ALA A 121 -7.25 0.18 0.66
N ARG A 122 -8.43 0.34 0.07
CA ARG A 122 -9.60 0.95 0.74
C ARG A 122 -9.97 0.21 2.04
N GLU A 123 -9.96 -1.11 2.00
CA GLU A 123 -10.21 -1.95 3.19
C GLU A 123 -9.20 -1.64 4.31
N LYS A 124 -7.94 -1.43 3.96
CA LYS A 124 -6.84 -1.20 4.91
C LYS A 124 -6.77 0.24 5.43
N PHE A 125 -7.18 1.21 4.63
CA PHE A 125 -7.22 2.61 5.06
C PHE A 125 -8.36 2.92 6.01
N LYS A 126 -9.41 2.10 6.05
CA LYS A 126 -10.56 2.29 6.98
C LYS A 126 -11.20 3.67 6.93
N GLY A 127 -11.03 4.39 5.82
CA GLY A 127 -11.56 5.74 5.65
C GLY A 127 -10.72 6.86 6.27
N ASP A 128 -9.55 6.57 6.82
CA ASP A 128 -8.71 7.58 7.48
C ASP A 128 -8.02 8.52 6.49
N VAL A 129 -7.80 8.08 5.26
CA VAL A 129 -7.09 8.87 4.24
C VAL A 129 -7.72 8.66 2.86
N PRO A 130 -7.90 9.74 2.06
CA PRO A 130 -8.24 9.61 0.65
C PRO A 130 -7.03 9.08 -0.14
N PHE A 131 -7.28 8.32 -1.20
CA PHE A 131 -6.20 7.78 -2.01
C PHE A 131 -6.51 7.69 -3.49
N ALA A 132 -5.46 7.79 -4.30
CA ALA A 132 -5.51 7.50 -5.72
C ALA A 132 -4.85 6.15 -6.02
N GLY A 133 -5.49 5.36 -6.85
CA GLY A 133 -4.92 4.14 -7.42
C GLY A 133 -4.26 4.43 -8.76
N GLY A 134 -3.13 3.80 -9.04
CA GLY A 134 -2.45 4.01 -10.31
C GLY A 134 -1.71 2.80 -10.82
N PRO A 135 -1.87 2.46 -12.11
CA PRO A 135 -1.08 1.43 -12.76
C PRO A 135 0.30 1.96 -13.11
N ASP A 136 1.26 1.06 -13.22
CA ASP A 136 2.51 1.26 -13.94
C ASP A 136 2.25 0.96 -15.42
N VAL A 137 2.33 1.94 -16.29
CA VAL A 137 2.11 1.78 -17.73
C VAL A 137 3.39 1.65 -18.52
N GLY A 138 4.54 1.97 -17.92
CA GLY A 138 5.85 1.88 -18.54
C GLY A 138 6.43 0.46 -18.56
N ASN A 139 6.26 -0.28 -17.49
CA ASN A 139 6.99 -1.52 -17.22
C ASN A 139 6.19 -2.82 -17.03
N PRO A 140 4.87 -2.84 -16.85
CA PRO A 140 4.21 -4.07 -16.49
C PRO A 140 4.19 -5.07 -17.63
N THR A 141 4.30 -6.34 -17.27
CA THR A 141 4.21 -7.46 -18.23
C THR A 141 2.91 -7.37 -19.03
N GLY A 142 3.03 -7.35 -20.35
CA GLY A 142 1.91 -7.24 -21.29
C GLY A 142 1.65 -5.83 -21.81
N PHE A 143 2.34 -4.80 -21.31
CA PHE A 143 2.30 -3.46 -21.88
C PHE A 143 3.35 -3.22 -22.98
N GLN A 144 4.23 -4.15 -23.22
CA GLN A 144 5.21 -4.05 -24.28
C GLN A 144 4.54 -4.00 -25.66
N ASN A 145 5.19 -3.33 -26.60
CA ASN A 145 4.74 -3.18 -28.00
C ASN A 145 3.47 -2.33 -28.21
N GLY A 146 3.23 -1.36 -27.35
CA GLY A 146 2.18 -0.35 -27.58
C GLY A 146 0.74 -0.81 -27.29
N GLY A 147 0.58 -1.93 -26.58
CA GLY A 147 -0.75 -2.42 -26.19
C GLY A 147 -1.49 -1.57 -25.16
N GLN A 148 -0.81 -0.63 -24.50
CA GLN A 148 -1.32 0.18 -23.41
C GLN A 148 -2.50 1.07 -23.80
N ALA A 149 -2.42 1.70 -24.97
CA ALA A 149 -3.44 2.67 -25.40
C ALA A 149 -4.84 2.05 -25.49
N ALA A 150 -4.92 0.81 -25.95
CA ALA A 150 -6.21 0.11 -26.11
C ALA A 150 -6.89 -0.24 -24.78
N ILE A 151 -6.10 -0.50 -23.73
CA ILE A 151 -6.60 -0.95 -22.41
C ILE A 151 -6.57 0.16 -21.36
N MET A 152 -6.05 1.35 -21.69
CA MET A 152 -5.95 2.47 -20.76
C MET A 152 -7.29 2.86 -20.14
N PRO A 153 -8.40 2.92 -20.86
CA PRO A 153 -9.71 3.21 -20.26
C PRO A 153 -10.07 2.19 -19.17
N ASP A 154 -9.90 0.89 -19.43
CA ASP A 154 -10.21 -0.15 -18.45
C ASP A 154 -9.33 -0.07 -17.21
N ILE A 155 -8.05 0.27 -17.38
CA ILE A 155 -7.09 0.44 -16.28
C ILE A 155 -7.51 1.60 -15.38
N VAL A 156 -7.83 2.74 -15.98
CA VAL A 156 -8.27 3.93 -15.24
C VAL A 156 -9.58 3.64 -14.52
N ASP A 157 -10.55 3.04 -15.19
CA ASP A 157 -11.83 2.67 -14.60
C ASP A 157 -11.68 1.69 -13.44
N ALA A 158 -10.81 0.69 -13.57
CA ALA A 158 -10.55 -0.27 -12.50
C ALA A 158 -9.97 0.41 -11.24
N CYS A 159 -9.11 1.40 -11.41
CA CYS A 159 -8.54 2.17 -10.30
C CYS A 159 -9.57 3.14 -9.69
N ILE A 160 -10.25 3.95 -10.51
CA ILE A 160 -11.23 4.96 -10.05
C ILE A 160 -12.41 4.32 -9.34
N ASN A 161 -12.93 3.19 -9.82
CA ASN A 161 -14.08 2.52 -9.21
C ASN A 161 -13.80 1.99 -7.80
N ALA A 162 -12.55 1.89 -7.41
CA ALA A 162 -12.15 1.38 -6.10
C ALA A 162 -11.38 2.40 -5.24
N ALA A 163 -10.94 3.52 -5.82
CA ALA A 163 -10.20 4.60 -5.17
C ALA A 163 -10.96 5.94 -5.24
N ASP A 164 -10.41 6.99 -4.65
CA ASP A 164 -10.98 8.34 -4.69
C ASP A 164 -10.45 9.14 -5.90
N GLY A 165 -9.49 8.59 -6.61
CA GLY A 165 -8.89 9.17 -7.81
C GLY A 165 -7.93 8.17 -8.46
N PHE A 166 -7.25 8.63 -9.51
CA PHE A 166 -6.23 7.82 -10.18
C PHE A 166 -4.99 8.67 -10.48
N PHE A 167 -3.89 7.96 -10.72
CA PHE A 167 -2.67 8.50 -11.31
C PHE A 167 -2.08 7.46 -12.27
N VAL A 168 -1.17 7.88 -13.10
CA VAL A 168 -0.42 7.00 -14.01
C VAL A 168 1.05 7.10 -13.67
N PHE A 169 1.69 5.95 -13.51
CA PHE A 169 3.14 5.85 -13.31
C PHE A 169 3.79 5.30 -14.58
N ASP A 170 4.86 5.96 -15.04
CA ASP A 170 5.66 5.60 -16.22
C ASP A 170 7.16 5.59 -15.86
#